data_6f43dc4cc3c16a2d5006f26e39f3bffb
#
_entry.id   6f43dc4cc3c16a2d5006f26e39f3bffb
#
_cell.length_a   1.000
_cell.length_b   1.000
_cell.length_c   1.000
_cell.angle_alpha   90.00
_cell.angle_beta   90.00
_cell.angle_gamma   90.00
#
_symmetry.space_group_name_H-M   'P 1'
#
loop_
_entity.id
_entity.type
_entity.pdbx_description
1 polymer ?
#
loop_
_entity_poly.entity_id
_entity_poly.type
_entity_poly.pdbx_seq_one_letter_code
_entity_poly.pdbx_strand_id
1 'polypeptide(L)'
;LDPRLPIVDIIAEPLKYNGYPKNKIPERVDELMALVGLEPAHANRYPRNFSGGQKQRVGIARALALNPKLLVLDEPVSALDVSIQAGVLNLLEDLREQLELSYFFVAHDLSVVRHIANRVAVMYLGRIVELGEVSQVFDHPMHPYTQGLLSAIPVPDPAREHDRHRILLEGDLPSPAAPPSGCPFHTRCPKFKGFDEASQAKCVGERPELHYSQPDVDRRAACHFPEEIRVF
;
A
#
# COMPACT_ATOMS: atom_id res chain seq x y z
N LEU A 1 -14.42 -5.29 12.44
CA LEU A 1 -15.20 -6.44 12.92
C LEU A 1 -16.29 -5.96 13.86
N ASP A 2 -17.53 -6.50 13.76
CA ASP A 2 -18.60 -6.20 14.73
C ASP A 2 -18.24 -6.85 16.09
N PRO A 3 -18.06 -6.08 17.17
CA PRO A 3 -17.65 -6.61 18.46
C PRO A 3 -18.72 -7.46 19.17
N ARG A 4 -19.96 -7.44 18.66
CA ARG A 4 -21.11 -8.15 19.23
C ARG A 4 -21.29 -9.55 18.66
N LEU A 5 -20.61 -9.87 17.56
CA LEU A 5 -20.73 -11.16 16.89
C LEU A 5 -19.52 -12.06 17.24
N PRO A 6 -19.72 -13.37 17.41
CA PRO A 6 -18.64 -14.33 17.51
C PRO A 6 -17.90 -14.46 16.18
N ILE A 7 -16.65 -14.92 16.21
CA ILE A 7 -15.78 -15.01 15.03
C ILE A 7 -16.40 -15.86 13.92
N VAL A 8 -17.02 -16.98 14.25
CA VAL A 8 -17.70 -17.85 13.29
C VAL A 8 -18.77 -17.10 12.49
N ASP A 9 -19.55 -16.24 13.12
CA ASP A 9 -20.58 -15.45 12.47
C ASP A 9 -20.01 -14.34 11.60
N ILE A 10 -18.93 -13.70 12.03
CA ILE A 10 -18.20 -12.67 11.26
C ILE A 10 -17.64 -13.26 9.96
N ILE A 11 -17.03 -14.44 10.03
CA ILE A 11 -16.48 -15.12 8.84
C ILE A 11 -17.62 -15.63 7.93
N ALA A 12 -18.72 -16.13 8.52
CA ALA A 12 -19.87 -16.64 7.79
C ALA A 12 -20.73 -15.54 7.14
N GLU A 13 -20.61 -14.29 7.56
CA GLU A 13 -21.45 -13.18 7.12
C GLU A 13 -21.53 -13.06 5.58
N PRO A 14 -20.42 -13.01 4.81
CA PRO A 14 -20.46 -12.93 3.36
C PRO A 14 -21.14 -14.14 2.73
N LEU A 15 -20.96 -15.34 3.29
CA LEU A 15 -21.58 -16.58 2.79
C LEU A 15 -23.10 -16.52 2.94
N LYS A 16 -23.58 -16.04 4.10
CA LYS A 16 -25.02 -15.91 4.40
C LYS A 16 -25.70 -14.94 3.43
N TYR A 17 -25.08 -13.76 3.17
CA TYR A 17 -25.66 -12.72 2.31
C TYR A 17 -25.60 -13.03 0.82
N ASN A 18 -24.65 -13.87 0.38
CA ASN A 18 -24.50 -14.20 -1.04
C ASN A 18 -25.11 -15.57 -1.42
N GLY A 19 -26.00 -16.11 -0.59
CA GLY A 19 -26.77 -17.30 -0.92
C GLY A 19 -25.97 -18.61 -0.92
N TYR A 20 -24.84 -18.65 -0.21
CA TYR A 20 -24.07 -19.89 -0.08
C TYR A 20 -24.93 -20.97 0.62
N PRO A 21 -24.82 -22.26 0.23
CA PRO A 21 -25.64 -23.35 0.81
C PRO A 21 -25.47 -23.40 2.33
N LYS A 22 -26.56 -23.19 3.06
CA LYS A 22 -26.56 -23.08 4.52
C LYS A 22 -25.90 -24.25 5.23
N ASN A 23 -26.13 -25.46 4.71
CA ASN A 23 -25.55 -26.69 5.25
C ASN A 23 -24.03 -26.82 5.04
N LYS A 24 -23.43 -26.04 4.13
CA LYS A 24 -21.99 -26.01 3.87
C LYS A 24 -21.25 -24.86 4.54
N ILE A 25 -21.99 -23.91 5.14
CA ILE A 25 -21.36 -22.76 5.81
C ILE A 25 -20.40 -23.17 6.94
N PRO A 26 -20.77 -24.09 7.85
CA PRO A 26 -19.86 -24.47 8.95
C PRO A 26 -18.54 -25.05 8.43
N GLU A 27 -18.59 -25.99 7.51
CA GLU A 27 -17.40 -26.59 6.90
C GLU A 27 -16.50 -25.53 6.23
N ARG A 28 -17.11 -24.61 5.48
CA ARG A 28 -16.37 -23.54 4.82
C ARG A 28 -15.72 -22.56 5.83
N VAL A 29 -16.38 -22.26 6.94
CA VAL A 29 -15.81 -21.41 8.00
C VAL A 29 -14.61 -22.10 8.67
N ASP A 30 -14.70 -23.40 8.93
CA ASP A 30 -13.60 -24.18 9.49
C ASP A 30 -12.38 -24.21 8.55
N GLU A 31 -12.60 -24.39 7.24
CA GLU A 31 -11.54 -24.27 6.23
C GLU A 31 -10.88 -22.89 6.25
N LEU A 32 -11.69 -21.83 6.28
CA LEU A 32 -11.18 -20.45 6.30
C LEU A 32 -10.41 -20.14 7.55
N MET A 33 -10.85 -20.63 8.71
CA MET A 33 -10.13 -20.49 9.96
C MET A 33 -8.76 -21.19 9.91
N ALA A 34 -8.74 -22.41 9.37
CA ALA A 34 -7.50 -23.18 9.20
C ALA A 34 -6.52 -22.47 8.26
N LEU A 35 -7.02 -21.95 7.11
CA LEU A 35 -6.21 -21.21 6.13
C LEU A 35 -5.48 -20.02 6.72
N VAL A 36 -6.09 -19.31 7.68
CA VAL A 36 -5.48 -18.14 8.32
C VAL A 36 -4.79 -18.47 9.64
N GLY A 37 -4.66 -19.76 9.99
CA GLY A 37 -3.99 -20.23 11.22
C GLY A 37 -4.74 -19.84 12.50
N LEU A 38 -6.08 -19.86 12.48
CA LEU A 38 -6.92 -19.72 13.67
C LEU A 38 -7.35 -21.11 14.16
N GLU A 39 -7.29 -21.32 15.46
CA GLU A 39 -7.73 -22.58 16.07
C GLU A 39 -9.25 -22.71 16.09
N PRO A 40 -9.82 -23.91 15.90
CA PRO A 40 -11.28 -24.14 15.98
C PRO A 40 -11.89 -23.69 17.31
N ALA A 41 -11.16 -23.78 18.42
CA ALA A 41 -11.57 -23.32 19.74
C ALA A 41 -11.82 -21.79 19.80
N HIS A 42 -11.39 -21.04 18.78
CA HIS A 42 -11.59 -19.60 18.67
C HIS A 42 -12.94 -19.23 18.03
N ALA A 43 -13.64 -20.16 17.38
CA ALA A 43 -14.84 -19.90 16.58
C ALA A 43 -15.94 -19.13 17.35
N ASN A 44 -16.18 -19.52 18.59
CA ASN A 44 -17.21 -18.93 19.45
C ASN A 44 -16.74 -17.75 20.31
N ARG A 45 -15.47 -17.31 20.14
CA ARG A 45 -14.96 -16.14 20.86
C ARG A 45 -15.34 -14.85 20.15
N TYR A 46 -15.31 -13.74 20.87
CA TYR A 46 -15.63 -12.40 20.37
C TYR A 46 -14.34 -11.63 20.05
N PRO A 47 -14.39 -10.64 19.12
CA PRO A 47 -13.22 -9.87 18.70
C PRO A 47 -12.41 -9.23 19.84
N ARG A 48 -13.07 -8.85 20.94
CA ARG A 48 -12.41 -8.29 22.13
C ARG A 48 -11.39 -9.24 22.78
N ASN A 49 -11.52 -10.54 22.54
CA ASN A 49 -10.66 -11.59 23.12
C ASN A 49 -9.46 -11.91 22.23
N PHE A 50 -9.24 -11.17 21.14
CA PHE A 50 -8.22 -11.41 20.13
C PHE A 50 -7.17 -10.30 20.13
N SER A 51 -5.91 -10.68 19.87
CA SER A 51 -4.84 -9.72 19.54
C SER A 51 -5.11 -8.99 18.21
N GLY A 52 -4.39 -7.90 17.96
CA GLY A 52 -4.47 -7.17 16.68
C GLY A 52 -4.27 -8.08 15.47
N GLY A 53 -3.21 -8.89 15.49
CA GLY A 53 -2.91 -9.83 14.40
C GLY A 53 -3.97 -10.92 14.22
N GLN A 54 -4.54 -11.43 15.31
CA GLN A 54 -5.65 -12.38 15.21
C GLN A 54 -6.91 -11.74 14.63
N LYS A 55 -7.24 -10.49 14.99
CA LYS A 55 -8.34 -9.74 14.37
C LYS A 55 -8.12 -9.56 12.87
N GLN A 56 -6.89 -9.28 12.47
CA GLN A 56 -6.54 -9.15 11.06
C GLN A 56 -6.72 -10.47 10.31
N ARG A 57 -6.31 -11.60 10.88
CA ARG A 57 -6.55 -12.94 10.31
C ARG A 57 -8.04 -13.26 10.14
N VAL A 58 -8.88 -12.86 11.09
CA VAL A 58 -10.35 -12.96 10.94
C VAL A 58 -10.86 -12.10 9.78
N GLY A 59 -10.35 -10.89 9.63
CA GLY A 59 -10.67 -10.01 8.49
C GLY A 59 -10.30 -10.62 7.15
N ILE A 60 -9.12 -11.24 7.05
CA ILE A 60 -8.64 -11.95 5.86
C ILE A 60 -9.54 -13.18 5.59
N ALA A 61 -9.83 -14.01 6.59
CA ALA A 61 -10.72 -15.17 6.45
C ALA A 61 -12.10 -14.76 5.91
N ARG A 62 -12.70 -13.69 6.45
CA ARG A 62 -13.95 -13.12 5.97
C ARG A 62 -13.86 -12.67 4.51
N ALA A 63 -12.78 -12.01 4.12
CA ALA A 63 -12.58 -11.55 2.75
C ALA A 63 -12.42 -12.71 1.75
N LEU A 64 -11.85 -13.83 2.19
CA LEU A 64 -11.66 -15.06 1.39
C LEU A 64 -12.93 -15.91 1.26
N ALA A 65 -14.00 -15.63 2.00
CA ALA A 65 -15.17 -16.49 2.14
C ALA A 65 -15.76 -16.92 0.78
N LEU A 66 -15.81 -16.01 -0.19
CA LEU A 66 -16.42 -16.21 -1.51
C LEU A 66 -15.41 -16.55 -2.63
N ASN A 67 -14.21 -17.02 -2.29
CA ASN A 67 -13.15 -17.34 -3.25
C ASN A 67 -12.87 -16.19 -4.26
N PRO A 68 -12.53 -14.99 -3.79
CA PRO A 68 -12.23 -13.87 -4.67
C PRO A 68 -10.95 -14.15 -5.47
N LYS A 69 -10.82 -13.51 -6.64
CA LYS A 69 -9.56 -13.47 -7.40
C LYS A 69 -8.70 -12.26 -7.04
N LEU A 70 -9.31 -11.22 -6.46
CA LEU A 70 -8.67 -9.98 -6.06
C LEU A 70 -9.07 -9.65 -4.63
N LEU A 71 -8.08 -9.37 -3.77
CA LEU A 71 -8.30 -8.77 -2.47
C LEU A 71 -7.84 -7.31 -2.47
N VAL A 72 -8.70 -6.43 -1.95
CA VAL A 72 -8.35 -5.03 -1.65
C VAL A 72 -7.99 -4.95 -0.17
N LEU A 73 -6.75 -4.60 0.10
CA LEU A 73 -6.14 -4.55 1.43
C LEU A 73 -5.79 -3.09 1.76
N ASP A 74 -6.66 -2.45 2.54
CA ASP A 74 -6.47 -1.05 2.94
C ASP A 74 -5.78 -1.01 4.31
N GLU A 75 -4.51 -0.62 4.31
CA GLU A 75 -3.62 -0.55 5.49
C GLU A 75 -3.66 -1.81 6.39
N PRO A 76 -3.52 -3.02 5.84
CA PRO A 76 -3.83 -4.26 6.58
C PRO A 76 -2.89 -4.53 7.76
N VAL A 77 -1.78 -3.82 7.89
CA VAL A 77 -0.78 -4.04 8.97
C VAL A 77 -0.41 -2.79 9.74
N SER A 78 -1.01 -1.62 9.44
CA SER A 78 -0.61 -0.32 9.99
C SER A 78 -0.74 -0.19 11.52
N ALA A 79 -1.69 -0.91 12.13
CA ALA A 79 -1.96 -0.88 13.57
C ALA A 79 -1.33 -2.06 14.33
N LEU A 80 -0.34 -2.74 13.75
CA LEU A 80 0.29 -3.93 14.31
C LEU A 80 1.76 -3.68 14.68
N ASP A 81 2.22 -4.32 15.74
CA ASP A 81 3.63 -4.37 16.08
C ASP A 81 4.44 -5.06 14.98
N VAL A 82 5.71 -4.68 14.79
CA VAL A 82 6.57 -5.15 13.70
C VAL A 82 6.63 -6.68 13.57
N SER A 83 6.72 -7.40 14.69
CA SER A 83 6.76 -8.87 14.68
C SER A 83 5.44 -9.50 14.25
N ILE A 84 4.31 -8.92 14.67
CA ILE A 84 2.96 -9.36 14.30
C ILE A 84 2.69 -9.02 12.85
N GLN A 85 3.13 -7.84 12.40
CA GLN A 85 3.06 -7.38 11.01
C GLN A 85 3.74 -8.38 10.07
N ALA A 86 4.97 -8.80 10.38
CA ALA A 86 5.69 -9.81 9.58
C ALA A 86 4.89 -11.11 9.46
N GLY A 87 4.27 -11.58 10.55
CA GLY A 87 3.45 -12.79 10.54
C GLY A 87 2.17 -12.67 9.68
N VAL A 88 1.60 -11.47 9.55
CA VAL A 88 0.45 -11.23 8.66
C VAL A 88 0.90 -11.10 7.21
N LEU A 89 2.05 -10.49 6.93
CA LEU A 89 2.60 -10.39 5.57
C LEU A 89 2.96 -11.76 5.02
N ASN A 90 3.64 -12.60 5.79
CA ASN A 90 3.96 -13.98 5.39
C ASN A 90 2.67 -14.76 5.09
N LEU A 91 1.64 -14.65 5.95
CA LEU A 91 0.34 -15.27 5.68
C LEU A 91 -0.26 -14.80 4.34
N LEU A 92 -0.19 -13.50 4.04
CA LEU A 92 -0.71 -12.97 2.76
C LEU A 92 0.10 -13.50 1.57
N GLU A 93 1.41 -13.68 1.69
CA GLU A 93 2.23 -14.29 0.63
C GLU A 93 1.86 -15.75 0.41
N ASP A 94 1.74 -16.54 1.48
CA ASP A 94 1.32 -17.95 1.41
C ASP A 94 -0.07 -18.08 0.75
N LEU A 95 -1.03 -17.24 1.14
CA LEU A 95 -2.38 -17.24 0.57
C LEU A 95 -2.37 -16.81 -0.90
N ARG A 96 -1.53 -15.86 -1.30
CA ARG A 96 -1.39 -15.44 -2.69
C ARG A 96 -0.93 -16.60 -3.57
N GLU A 97 0.06 -17.36 -3.11
CA GLU A 97 0.59 -18.52 -3.84
C GLU A 97 -0.40 -19.69 -3.86
N GLN A 98 -0.99 -20.04 -2.70
CA GLN A 98 -1.90 -21.20 -2.59
C GLN A 98 -3.21 -21.00 -3.34
N LEU A 99 -3.73 -19.77 -3.38
CA LEU A 99 -5.05 -19.46 -3.94
C LEU A 99 -4.98 -18.64 -5.24
N GLU A 100 -3.79 -18.41 -5.79
CA GLU A 100 -3.54 -17.62 -7.00
C GLU A 100 -4.19 -16.23 -6.94
N LEU A 101 -4.07 -15.55 -5.79
CA LEU A 101 -4.72 -14.27 -5.53
C LEU A 101 -3.93 -13.10 -6.12
N SER A 102 -4.66 -12.11 -6.61
CA SER A 102 -4.13 -10.77 -6.85
C SER A 102 -4.45 -9.86 -5.68
N TYR A 103 -3.51 -8.94 -5.34
CA TYR A 103 -3.71 -7.95 -4.29
C TYR A 103 -3.71 -6.52 -4.84
N PHE A 104 -4.65 -5.72 -4.36
CA PHE A 104 -4.55 -4.27 -4.41
C PHE A 104 -4.26 -3.80 -2.98
N PHE A 105 -3.00 -3.44 -2.73
CA PHE A 105 -2.48 -3.17 -1.39
C PHE A 105 -2.26 -1.68 -1.19
N VAL A 106 -2.93 -1.07 -0.21
CA VAL A 106 -2.72 0.33 0.18
C VAL A 106 -1.92 0.36 1.48
N ALA A 107 -0.82 1.09 1.49
CA ALA A 107 0.03 1.26 2.66
C ALA A 107 0.75 2.61 2.65
N HIS A 108 1.13 3.09 3.83
CA HIS A 108 2.03 4.22 3.99
C HIS A 108 3.46 3.79 4.38
N ASP A 109 3.65 2.54 4.79
CA ASP A 109 4.98 1.98 5.07
C ASP A 109 5.60 1.44 3.77
N LEU A 110 6.61 2.15 3.29
CA LEU A 110 7.31 1.82 2.05
C LEU A 110 8.11 0.51 2.15
N SER A 111 8.56 0.12 3.34
CA SER A 111 9.27 -1.14 3.55
C SER A 111 8.35 -2.34 3.31
N VAL A 112 7.10 -2.23 3.77
CA VAL A 112 6.05 -3.22 3.50
C VAL A 112 5.75 -3.31 2.00
N VAL A 113 5.59 -2.16 1.34
CA VAL A 113 5.32 -2.11 -0.11
C VAL A 113 6.46 -2.77 -0.89
N ARG A 114 7.72 -2.47 -0.54
CA ARG A 114 8.89 -3.06 -1.20
C ARG A 114 8.93 -4.59 -1.07
N HIS A 115 8.41 -5.12 0.02
CA HIS A 115 8.41 -6.57 0.29
C HIS A 115 7.32 -7.31 -0.48
N ILE A 116 6.08 -6.82 -0.46
CA ILE A 116 4.91 -7.58 -0.94
C ILE A 116 4.51 -7.27 -2.39
N ALA A 117 4.82 -6.07 -2.90
CA ALA A 117 4.31 -5.61 -4.18
C ALA A 117 5.24 -5.94 -5.35
N ASN A 118 4.64 -6.26 -6.51
CA ASN A 118 5.36 -6.34 -7.78
C ASN A 118 5.42 -4.97 -8.47
N ARG A 119 4.31 -4.21 -8.40
CA ARG A 119 4.17 -2.87 -8.96
C ARG A 119 3.70 -1.90 -7.90
N VAL A 120 4.12 -0.66 -8.01
CA VAL A 120 3.75 0.39 -7.07
C VAL A 120 3.22 1.62 -7.80
N ALA A 121 2.17 2.21 -7.25
CA ALA A 121 1.64 3.50 -7.63
C ALA A 121 1.82 4.47 -6.46
N VAL A 122 2.63 5.50 -6.64
CA VAL A 122 2.82 6.56 -5.64
C VAL A 122 1.74 7.63 -5.85
N MET A 123 1.02 7.96 -4.78
CA MET A 123 -0.07 8.93 -4.83
C MET A 123 0.26 10.21 -4.05
N TYR A 124 -0.07 11.36 -4.63
CA TYR A 124 0.00 12.65 -3.97
C TYR A 124 -1.28 13.46 -4.22
N LEU A 125 -1.92 13.96 -3.18
CA LEU A 125 -3.19 14.71 -3.23
C LEU A 125 -4.25 14.01 -4.11
N GLY A 126 -4.45 12.69 -3.91
CA GLY A 126 -5.45 11.90 -4.62
C GLY A 126 -5.12 11.56 -6.08
N ARG A 127 -3.87 11.80 -6.53
CA ARG A 127 -3.43 11.50 -7.90
C ARG A 127 -2.18 10.64 -7.92
N ILE A 128 -2.11 9.73 -8.88
CA ILE A 128 -0.89 8.95 -9.12
C ILE A 128 0.15 9.89 -9.74
N VAL A 129 1.31 9.98 -9.08
CA VAL A 129 2.44 10.79 -9.54
C VAL A 129 3.58 9.95 -10.11
N GLU A 130 3.68 8.70 -9.70
CA GLU A 130 4.62 7.73 -10.28
C GLU A 130 4.02 6.32 -10.23
N LEU A 131 4.28 5.52 -11.28
CA LEU A 131 3.79 4.15 -11.43
C LEU A 131 4.87 3.31 -12.12
N GLY A 132 5.15 2.12 -11.61
CA GLY A 132 6.09 1.20 -12.24
C GLY A 132 6.30 -0.07 -11.43
N GLU A 133 7.27 -0.88 -11.84
CA GLU A 133 7.73 -2.00 -11.04
C GLU A 133 8.42 -1.50 -9.76
N VAL A 134 8.31 -2.28 -8.67
CA VAL A 134 8.88 -1.91 -7.37
C VAL A 134 10.37 -1.60 -7.48
N SER A 135 11.14 -2.46 -8.14
CA SER A 135 12.59 -2.25 -8.34
C SER A 135 12.90 -0.92 -9.01
N GLN A 136 12.17 -0.58 -10.07
CA GLN A 136 12.38 0.65 -10.83
C GLN A 136 12.05 1.90 -10.00
N VAL A 137 10.91 1.89 -9.32
CA VAL A 137 10.46 3.06 -8.55
C VAL A 137 11.26 3.26 -7.27
N PHE A 138 11.70 2.17 -6.62
CA PHE A 138 12.48 2.25 -5.38
C PHE A 138 13.95 2.56 -5.63
N ASP A 139 14.57 1.93 -6.62
CA ASP A 139 16.00 2.08 -6.84
C ASP A 139 16.33 3.34 -7.68
N HIS A 140 15.42 3.75 -8.57
CA HIS A 140 15.60 4.87 -9.50
C HIS A 140 14.37 5.78 -9.61
N PRO A 141 13.83 6.35 -8.51
CA PRO A 141 12.64 7.19 -8.56
C PRO A 141 12.81 8.39 -9.48
N MET A 142 11.75 8.75 -10.22
CA MET A 142 11.75 9.85 -11.19
C MET A 142 11.00 11.09 -10.70
N HIS A 143 9.91 10.88 -9.95
CA HIS A 143 9.12 12.01 -9.45
C HIS A 143 9.74 12.58 -8.17
N PRO A 144 9.95 13.90 -8.04
CA PRO A 144 10.59 14.50 -6.86
C PRO A 144 9.91 14.17 -5.53
N TYR A 145 8.60 13.95 -5.52
CA TYR A 145 7.88 13.49 -4.33
C TYR A 145 8.29 12.07 -3.92
N THR A 146 8.37 11.14 -4.89
CA THR A 146 8.83 9.75 -4.66
C THR A 146 10.26 9.74 -4.12
N GLN A 147 11.13 10.58 -4.70
CA GLN A 147 12.51 10.76 -4.26
C GLN A 147 12.58 11.20 -2.80
N GLY A 148 11.76 12.20 -2.43
CA GLY A 148 11.65 12.69 -1.06
C GLY A 148 11.14 11.60 -0.09
N LEU A 149 10.08 10.87 -0.46
CA LEU A 149 9.54 9.78 0.35
C LEU A 149 10.57 8.67 0.59
N LEU A 150 11.21 8.19 -0.46
CA LEU A 150 12.21 7.12 -0.38
C LEU A 150 13.45 7.57 0.38
N SER A 151 13.84 8.85 0.24
CA SER A 151 14.95 9.43 1.00
C SER A 151 14.69 9.47 2.51
N ALA A 152 13.47 9.37 2.97
CA ALA A 152 13.11 9.35 4.38
C ALA A 152 13.12 7.96 5.02
N ILE A 153 13.19 6.87 4.23
CA ILE A 153 13.25 5.51 4.77
C ILE A 153 14.61 5.28 5.45
N PRO A 154 14.68 4.91 6.73
CA PRO A 154 15.95 4.59 7.38
C PRO A 154 16.65 3.40 6.72
N VAL A 155 17.95 3.49 6.52
CA VAL A 155 18.77 2.37 6.05
C VAL A 155 19.30 1.63 7.27
N PRO A 156 19.16 0.29 7.35
CA PRO A 156 19.63 -0.48 8.52
C PRO A 156 21.16 -0.57 8.64
N ASP A 157 21.91 0.11 7.79
CA ASP A 157 23.37 0.21 7.83
C ASP A 157 23.78 1.59 8.33
N PRO A 158 24.37 1.72 9.55
CA PRO A 158 24.76 3.01 10.14
C PRO A 158 25.76 3.79 9.30
N ALA A 159 26.68 3.13 8.59
CA ALA A 159 27.66 3.78 7.73
C ALA A 159 26.98 4.44 6.52
N ARG A 160 26.09 3.74 5.86
CA ARG A 160 25.33 4.27 4.73
C ARG A 160 24.33 5.33 5.15
N GLU A 161 23.70 5.22 6.32
CA GLU A 161 22.77 6.22 6.84
C GLU A 161 23.46 7.55 7.12
N HIS A 162 24.73 7.53 7.55
CA HIS A 162 25.51 8.74 7.83
C HIS A 162 25.86 9.55 6.57
N ASP A 163 26.17 8.88 5.48
CA ASP A 163 26.55 9.49 4.21
C ASP A 163 25.37 9.89 3.32
N ARG A 164 24.14 9.61 3.77
CA ARG A 164 22.94 9.77 3.00
C ARG A 164 22.40 11.19 3.03
N HIS A 165 22.15 11.77 1.86
CA HIS A 165 21.46 13.05 1.72
C HIS A 165 19.93 12.84 1.75
N ARG A 166 19.30 13.21 2.88
CA ARG A 166 17.83 13.24 2.96
C ARG A 166 17.30 14.44 2.18
N ILE A 167 16.32 14.19 1.31
CA ILE A 167 15.62 15.23 0.57
C ILE A 167 14.50 15.78 1.46
N LEU A 168 14.69 16.97 2.00
CA LEU A 168 13.69 17.63 2.83
C LEU A 168 12.61 18.25 1.94
N LEU A 169 11.36 17.84 2.15
CA LEU A 169 10.20 18.42 1.50
C LEU A 169 9.71 19.61 2.33
N GLU A 170 10.09 20.83 1.92
CA GLU A 170 9.72 22.06 2.61
C GLU A 170 8.24 22.45 2.36
N GLY A 171 7.70 23.25 3.27
CA GLY A 171 6.35 23.82 3.18
C GLY A 171 5.24 22.88 3.66
N ASP A 172 4.07 23.49 3.90
CA ASP A 172 2.87 22.80 4.37
C ASP A 172 2.26 21.90 3.30
N LEU A 173 1.59 20.84 3.73
CA LEU A 173 0.83 19.98 2.82
C LEU A 173 -0.42 20.73 2.32
N PRO A 174 -0.55 20.98 1.01
CA PRO A 174 -1.74 21.63 0.47
C PRO A 174 -3.01 20.81 0.72
N SER A 175 -4.14 21.51 0.83
CA SER A 175 -5.42 20.84 0.99
C SER A 175 -5.81 20.03 -0.25
N PRO A 176 -6.20 18.76 -0.11
CA PRO A 176 -6.73 17.98 -1.24
C PRO A 176 -8.00 18.59 -1.87
N ALA A 177 -8.78 19.36 -1.09
CA ALA A 177 -9.99 20.04 -1.56
C ALA A 177 -9.67 21.30 -2.39
N ALA A 178 -8.49 21.88 -2.25
CA ALA A 178 -8.02 23.04 -3.00
C ALA A 178 -6.54 22.85 -3.41
N PRO A 179 -6.26 21.90 -4.31
CA PRO A 179 -4.91 21.62 -4.74
C PRO A 179 -4.30 22.80 -5.50
N PRO A 180 -2.99 23.03 -5.46
CA PRO A 180 -2.30 24.03 -6.25
C PRO A 180 -2.60 23.89 -7.75
N SER A 181 -2.57 25.02 -8.48
CA SER A 181 -2.67 25.03 -9.95
C SER A 181 -1.50 24.28 -10.58
N GLY A 182 -1.68 23.82 -11.82
CA GLY A 182 -0.64 23.11 -12.55
C GLY A 182 -0.20 21.81 -11.86
N CYS A 183 1.10 21.62 -11.71
CA CYS A 183 1.67 20.51 -10.95
C CYS A 183 1.32 20.62 -9.46
N PRO A 184 0.53 19.71 -8.87
CA PRO A 184 0.11 19.85 -7.47
C PRO A 184 1.26 19.79 -6.47
N PHE A 185 2.44 19.33 -6.90
CA PHE A 185 3.62 19.22 -6.05
C PHE A 185 4.58 20.43 -6.18
N HIS A 186 4.35 21.39 -7.12
CA HIS A 186 5.30 22.48 -7.38
C HIS A 186 5.64 23.32 -6.15
N THR A 187 4.70 23.55 -5.23
CA THR A 187 4.88 24.34 -4.01
C THR A 187 5.85 23.70 -3.01
N ARG A 188 6.06 22.39 -3.11
CA ARG A 188 6.94 21.60 -2.23
C ARG A 188 8.07 20.91 -2.98
N CYS A 189 8.17 21.12 -4.29
CA CYS A 189 9.15 20.48 -5.14
C CYS A 189 10.55 21.06 -4.88
N PRO A 190 11.53 20.26 -4.43
CA PRO A 190 12.88 20.76 -4.15
C PRO A 190 13.60 21.30 -5.38
N LYS A 191 13.22 20.84 -6.60
CA LYS A 191 13.80 21.32 -7.86
C LYS A 191 13.22 22.65 -8.31
N PHE A 192 12.00 23.02 -7.87
CA PHE A 192 11.25 24.16 -8.39
C PHE A 192 12.01 25.50 -8.26
N LYS A 193 12.66 25.73 -7.13
CA LYS A 193 13.43 26.97 -6.87
C LYS A 193 14.65 27.14 -7.80
N GLY A 194 15.18 26.03 -8.33
CA GLY A 194 16.34 26.03 -9.23
C GLY A 194 15.98 26.12 -10.71
N PHE A 195 14.68 26.10 -11.06
CA PHE A 195 14.24 26.21 -12.45
C PHE A 195 14.25 27.65 -12.94
N ASP A 196 14.44 27.83 -14.26
CA ASP A 196 14.23 29.11 -14.94
C ASP A 196 12.75 29.52 -14.94
N GLU A 197 12.46 30.77 -15.28
CA GLU A 197 11.09 31.33 -15.26
C GLU A 197 10.13 30.54 -16.16
N ALA A 198 10.58 30.07 -17.33
CA ALA A 198 9.74 29.33 -18.28
C ALA A 198 9.36 27.96 -17.71
N SER A 199 10.31 27.25 -17.10
CA SER A 199 10.09 25.95 -16.44
C SER A 199 9.20 26.08 -15.19
N GLN A 200 9.39 27.15 -14.40
CA GLN A 200 8.51 27.45 -13.27
C GLN A 200 7.09 27.76 -13.73
N ALA A 201 6.93 28.62 -14.78
CA ALA A 201 5.62 28.94 -15.35
C ALA A 201 4.89 27.69 -15.85
N LYS A 202 5.60 26.75 -16.48
CA LYS A 202 5.03 25.46 -16.90
C LYS A 202 4.54 24.64 -15.71
N CYS A 203 5.33 24.53 -14.64
CA CYS A 203 4.92 23.82 -13.43
C CYS A 203 3.70 24.43 -12.72
N VAL A 204 3.55 25.76 -12.77
CA VAL A 204 2.42 26.50 -12.16
C VAL A 204 1.18 26.49 -13.04
N GLY A 205 1.36 26.57 -14.38
CA GLY A 205 0.29 26.72 -15.35
C GLY A 205 -0.30 25.42 -15.86
N GLU A 206 0.53 24.39 -16.01
CA GLU A 206 0.16 23.15 -16.65
C GLU A 206 0.21 21.98 -15.68
N ARG A 207 -0.80 21.12 -15.72
CA ARG A 207 -0.79 19.87 -14.96
C ARG A 207 -0.06 18.78 -15.74
N PRO A 208 1.02 18.18 -15.18
CA PRO A 208 1.67 17.06 -15.83
C PRO A 208 0.75 15.84 -15.84
N GLU A 209 0.66 15.18 -16.98
CA GLU A 209 0.01 13.88 -17.12
C GLU A 209 0.99 12.75 -16.76
N LEU A 210 0.44 11.56 -16.54
CA LEU A 210 1.23 10.36 -16.24
C LEU A 210 1.78 9.78 -17.55
N HIS A 211 2.99 10.18 -17.94
CA HIS A 211 3.65 9.76 -19.18
C HIS A 211 4.63 8.61 -18.97
N TYR A 212 4.80 7.77 -19.99
CA TYR A 212 5.87 6.78 -20.02
C TYR A 212 7.24 7.48 -19.99
N SER A 213 8.14 6.94 -19.17
CA SER A 213 9.51 7.43 -19.11
C SER A 213 10.31 7.04 -20.36
N GLN A 214 10.04 5.83 -20.87
CA GLN A 214 10.63 5.26 -22.07
C GLN A 214 9.59 4.41 -22.79
N PRO A 215 9.62 4.30 -24.14
CA PRO A 215 8.60 3.57 -24.91
C PRO A 215 8.44 2.11 -24.52
N ASP A 216 9.51 1.43 -24.13
CA ASP A 216 9.54 -0.01 -23.86
C ASP A 216 9.51 -0.35 -22.35
N VAL A 217 9.38 0.64 -21.47
CA VAL A 217 9.38 0.46 -20.01
C VAL A 217 8.04 0.89 -19.45
N ASP A 218 7.31 -0.04 -18.82
CA ASP A 218 6.03 0.28 -18.16
C ASP A 218 6.25 1.04 -16.85
N ARG A 219 6.87 2.19 -16.97
CA ARG A 219 7.13 3.14 -15.91
C ARG A 219 6.69 4.53 -16.33
N ARG A 220 5.94 5.19 -15.46
CA ARG A 220 5.31 6.47 -15.76
C ARG A 220 5.53 7.45 -14.61
N ALA A 221 5.74 8.72 -14.95
CA ALA A 221 5.83 9.79 -13.97
C ALA A 221 5.02 11.02 -14.43
N ALA A 222 4.29 11.63 -13.50
CA ALA A 222 3.52 12.85 -13.72
C ALA A 222 4.38 14.06 -13.32
N CYS A 223 5.44 14.32 -14.08
CA CYS A 223 6.36 15.42 -13.89
C CYS A 223 6.75 16.04 -15.24
N HIS A 224 6.85 17.36 -15.35
CA HIS A 224 7.33 18.03 -16.57
C HIS A 224 8.82 17.83 -16.79
N PHE A 225 9.56 17.61 -15.71
CA PHE A 225 11.04 17.47 -15.70
C PHE A 225 11.44 16.26 -14.85
N PRO A 226 11.00 15.03 -15.26
CA PRO A 226 11.37 13.81 -14.54
C PRO A 226 12.86 13.56 -14.67
N GLU A 227 13.49 13.12 -13.60
CA GLU A 227 14.92 12.82 -13.55
C GLU A 227 15.14 11.63 -12.64
N GLU A 228 15.81 10.62 -13.13
CA GLU A 228 16.22 9.50 -12.31
C GLU A 228 17.30 9.91 -11.34
N ILE A 229 17.10 9.61 -10.07
CA ILE A 229 18.16 9.69 -9.07
C ILE A 229 18.24 8.38 -8.29
N ARG A 230 19.45 7.98 -7.95
CA ARG A 230 19.66 6.87 -7.03
C ARG A 230 19.53 7.39 -5.61
N VAL A 231 18.60 6.81 -4.84
CA VAL A 231 18.30 7.27 -3.47
C VAL A 231 19.02 6.40 -2.43
N PHE A 232 19.39 5.15 -2.77
CA PHE A 232 20.05 4.17 -1.89
C PHE A 232 21.44 3.78 -2.39
#